data_7e4520aceb2cbdb0ce42f32255b7fcbb
#
_entry.id   7e4520aceb2cbdb0ce42f32255b7fcbb
#
_cell.length_a   1.000
_cell.length_b   1.000
_cell.length_c   1.000
_cell.angle_alpha   90.00
_cell.angle_beta   90.00
_cell.angle_gamma   90.00
#
_symmetry.space_group_name_H-M   'P 1'
#
loop_
_entity.id
_entity.type
_entity.pdbx_description
1 polymer ?
#
loop_
_entity_poly.entity_id
_entity_poly.type
_entity_poly.pdbx_seq_one_letter_code
_entity_poly.pdbx_strand_id
1 'polypeptide(L)'
;LGDQDEIVFVYANTRAKSHIDNTLGETFKGILLTDGYGAYQAYCEGRDQITAANCIVHWRRLFEKIQDAFPQETKFALDAIGQLYTFEDKIKELQLSSMKKLQYRLEHSKPVADELFGWCDQQLLNQKLPPKSKLRAAIQYGSKRENAFRVFLGDPDLPLDTNDIERQIRTVAVGKKNWMFAWTEAGAEQLGIIYSLIASCRLQGIDVSALQRTH
;
A
#
# COMPACT_ATOMS: atom_id res chain seq x y z
N LEU A 1 0.29 -7.95 7.51
CA LEU A 1 0.63 -6.76 8.26
C LEU A 1 2.14 -6.66 8.43
N GLY A 2 2.68 -5.47 8.47
CA GLY A 2 4.11 -5.28 8.70
C GLY A 2 4.46 -3.81 8.79
N ASP A 3 5.63 -3.55 9.34
CA ASP A 3 6.31 -2.27 9.37
C ASP A 3 7.75 -2.43 8.83
N GLN A 4 8.67 -1.58 9.29
CA GLN A 4 10.07 -1.64 8.85
C GLN A 4 10.85 -2.82 9.47
N ASP A 5 10.40 -3.31 10.61
CA ASP A 5 11.13 -4.29 11.42
C ASP A 5 10.46 -5.66 11.45
N GLU A 6 9.14 -5.71 11.31
CA GLU A 6 8.35 -6.93 11.50
C GLU A 6 7.30 -7.13 10.38
N ILE A 7 7.09 -8.39 10.01
CA ILE A 7 6.00 -8.81 9.13
C ILE A 7 5.22 -9.94 9.77
N VAL A 8 3.90 -9.77 9.84
CA VAL A 8 2.98 -10.78 10.36
C VAL A 8 2.01 -11.22 9.26
N PHE A 9 2.00 -12.53 8.97
CA PHE A 9 1.03 -13.15 8.10
C PHE A 9 -0.08 -13.78 8.93
N VAL A 10 -1.30 -13.32 8.71
CA VAL A 10 -2.48 -13.82 9.39
C VAL A 10 -3.35 -14.55 8.37
N TYR A 11 -3.66 -15.81 8.64
CA TYR A 11 -4.65 -16.54 7.87
C TYR A 11 -6.05 -16.06 8.23
N ALA A 12 -6.88 -15.86 7.22
CA ALA A 12 -8.29 -15.56 7.39
C ALA A 12 -9.09 -16.28 6.29
N ASN A 13 -10.16 -16.94 6.65
CA ASN A 13 -11.04 -17.66 5.73
C ASN A 13 -11.92 -16.72 4.89
N THR A 14 -12.07 -15.46 5.31
CA THR A 14 -12.79 -14.43 4.59
C THR A 14 -12.02 -13.10 4.62
N ARG A 15 -12.48 -12.11 3.84
CA ARG A 15 -11.96 -10.73 3.89
C ARG A 15 -12.85 -9.80 4.73
N ALA A 16 -13.57 -10.33 5.70
CA ALA A 16 -14.45 -9.56 6.54
C ALA A 16 -13.68 -8.59 7.47
N LYS A 17 -14.31 -7.43 7.76
CA LYS A 17 -13.76 -6.42 8.69
C LYS A 17 -13.39 -7.02 10.05
N SER A 18 -14.18 -8.02 10.53
CA SER A 18 -13.94 -8.70 11.80
C SER A 18 -12.53 -9.30 11.93
N HIS A 19 -11.92 -9.77 10.84
CA HIS A 19 -10.54 -10.26 10.88
C HIS A 19 -9.54 -9.14 11.11
N ILE A 20 -9.82 -7.94 10.56
CA ILE A 20 -8.99 -6.76 10.77
C ILE A 20 -9.14 -6.29 12.23
N ASP A 21 -10.39 -6.23 12.72
CA ASP A 21 -10.68 -5.88 14.12
C ASP A 21 -9.98 -6.84 15.10
N ASN A 22 -10.00 -8.15 14.83
CA ASN A 22 -9.33 -9.14 15.68
C ASN A 22 -7.81 -9.06 15.63
N THR A 23 -7.24 -8.67 14.49
CA THR A 23 -5.78 -8.66 14.29
C THR A 23 -5.14 -7.37 14.80
N LEU A 24 -5.72 -6.22 14.49
CA LEU A 24 -5.22 -4.91 14.92
C LEU A 24 -5.75 -4.52 16.30
N GLY A 25 -6.91 -5.06 16.68
CA GLY A 25 -7.58 -4.74 17.95
C GLY A 25 -8.13 -3.31 17.99
N GLU A 26 -8.57 -2.91 19.18
CA GLU A 26 -9.11 -1.58 19.44
C GLU A 26 -8.03 -0.57 19.84
N THR A 27 -6.86 -1.06 20.20
CA THR A 27 -5.76 -0.25 20.75
C THR A 27 -4.77 0.23 19.70
N PHE A 28 -4.90 -0.23 18.45
CA PHE A 28 -4.01 0.20 17.37
C PHE A 28 -4.07 1.71 17.15
N LYS A 29 -2.90 2.34 17.08
CA LYS A 29 -2.72 3.78 16.84
C LYS A 29 -1.63 3.98 15.79
N GLY A 30 -1.80 5.01 14.95
CA GLY A 30 -0.80 5.36 13.96
C GLY A 30 -1.32 5.35 12.55
N ILE A 31 -0.45 5.14 11.57
CA ILE A 31 -0.79 5.15 10.16
C ILE A 31 -1.02 3.73 9.67
N LEU A 32 -2.15 3.49 9.02
CA LEU A 32 -2.48 2.21 8.39
C LEU A 32 -2.45 2.35 6.86
N LEU A 33 -1.34 1.93 6.23
CA LEU A 33 -1.20 1.90 4.78
C LEU A 33 -1.80 0.61 4.20
N THR A 34 -2.75 0.75 3.27
CA THR A 34 -3.52 -0.37 2.72
C THR A 34 -3.66 -0.30 1.19
N ASP A 35 -4.15 -1.39 0.59
CA ASP A 35 -4.51 -1.48 -0.82
C ASP A 35 -5.80 -0.72 -1.19
N GLY A 36 -6.46 -0.11 -0.20
CA GLY A 36 -7.73 0.59 -0.38
C GLY A 36 -8.95 -0.33 -0.38
N TYR A 37 -8.82 -1.59 0.07
CA TYR A 37 -9.96 -2.47 0.26
C TYR A 37 -10.91 -1.92 1.33
N GLY A 38 -12.22 -1.94 1.05
CA GLY A 38 -13.24 -1.25 1.86
C GLY A 38 -13.31 -1.68 3.34
N ALA A 39 -12.90 -2.90 3.67
CA ALA A 39 -12.88 -3.35 5.06
C ALA A 39 -11.85 -2.59 5.92
N TYR A 40 -10.72 -2.19 5.36
CA TYR A 40 -9.73 -1.34 6.06
C TYR A 40 -10.26 0.07 6.27
N GLN A 41 -10.94 0.62 5.27
CA GLN A 41 -11.61 1.92 5.43
C GLN A 41 -12.65 1.86 6.55
N ALA A 42 -13.52 0.84 6.54
CA ALA A 42 -14.52 0.62 7.59
C ALA A 42 -13.90 0.37 8.99
N TYR A 43 -12.67 -0.19 9.04
CA TYR A 43 -11.94 -0.31 10.30
C TYR A 43 -11.46 1.04 10.83
N CYS A 44 -10.99 1.92 9.96
CA CYS A 44 -10.51 3.26 10.33
C CYS A 44 -11.65 4.23 10.70
N GLU A 45 -12.85 4.03 10.17
CA GLU A 45 -14.02 4.89 10.43
C GLU A 45 -14.34 4.95 11.93
N GLY A 46 -14.44 6.19 12.46
CA GLY A 46 -14.72 6.45 13.87
C GLY A 46 -13.56 6.21 14.83
N ARG A 47 -12.35 5.99 14.33
CA ARG A 47 -11.12 5.82 15.12
C ARG A 47 -10.14 6.95 14.84
N ASP A 48 -10.27 8.05 15.58
CA ASP A 48 -9.44 9.27 15.39
C ASP A 48 -7.94 9.02 15.61
N GLN A 49 -7.58 7.95 16.33
CA GLN A 49 -6.19 7.56 16.57
C GLN A 49 -5.54 6.86 15.36
N ILE A 50 -6.30 6.57 14.29
CA ILE A 50 -5.80 5.89 13.09
C ILE A 50 -5.85 6.82 11.90
N THR A 51 -4.71 7.04 11.26
CA THR A 51 -4.62 7.73 9.98
C THR A 51 -4.61 6.70 8.85
N ALA A 52 -5.65 6.69 8.03
CA ALA A 52 -5.71 5.82 6.86
C ALA A 52 -4.80 6.35 5.76
N ALA A 53 -3.92 5.52 5.22
CA ALA A 53 -3.12 5.78 4.03
C ALA A 53 -3.39 4.73 2.96
N ASN A 54 -3.24 5.12 1.67
CA ASN A 54 -3.50 4.21 0.57
C ASN A 54 -2.27 4.01 -0.33
N CYS A 55 -2.07 2.77 -0.75
CA CYS A 55 -1.04 2.35 -1.69
C CYS A 55 -1.31 2.93 -3.09
N ILE A 56 -0.37 3.75 -3.60
CA ILE A 56 -0.53 4.43 -4.89
C ILE A 56 -0.47 3.47 -6.08
N VAL A 57 0.20 2.31 -5.95
CA VAL A 57 0.27 1.28 -6.99
C VAL A 57 -1.11 0.76 -7.36
N HIS A 58 -2.02 0.61 -6.39
CA HIS A 58 -3.37 0.15 -6.67
C HIS A 58 -4.16 1.17 -7.50
N TRP A 59 -3.94 2.46 -7.29
CA TRP A 59 -4.50 3.51 -8.14
C TRP A 59 -3.85 3.53 -9.52
N ARG A 60 -2.53 3.45 -9.61
CA ARG A 60 -1.78 3.35 -10.86
C ARG A 60 -2.29 2.23 -11.76
N ARG A 61 -2.51 1.03 -11.20
CA ARG A 61 -3.03 -0.14 -11.94
C ARG A 61 -4.40 0.10 -12.59
N LEU A 62 -5.23 1.01 -12.07
CA LEU A 62 -6.51 1.36 -12.71
C LEU A 62 -6.29 2.11 -14.02
N PHE A 63 -5.30 3.00 -14.09
CA PHE A 63 -4.95 3.71 -15.32
C PHE A 63 -4.25 2.78 -16.31
N GLU A 64 -3.32 1.93 -15.87
CA GLU A 64 -2.64 0.96 -16.72
C GLU A 64 -3.60 0.04 -17.47
N LYS A 65 -4.69 -0.40 -16.83
CA LYS A 65 -5.70 -1.27 -17.43
C LYS A 65 -6.53 -0.63 -18.54
N ILE A 66 -6.52 0.68 -18.65
CA ILE A 66 -7.35 1.43 -19.59
C ILE A 66 -6.56 2.30 -20.54
N GLN A 67 -5.22 2.19 -20.54
CA GLN A 67 -4.34 3.06 -21.32
C GLN A 67 -4.58 2.98 -22.83
N ASP A 68 -4.98 1.82 -23.36
CA ASP A 68 -5.30 1.67 -24.79
C ASP A 68 -6.57 2.44 -25.18
N ALA A 69 -7.53 2.57 -24.24
CA ALA A 69 -8.79 3.26 -24.49
C ALA A 69 -8.72 4.79 -24.23
N PHE A 70 -7.80 5.22 -23.37
CA PHE A 70 -7.64 6.61 -22.92
C PHE A 70 -6.16 7.00 -22.84
N PRO A 71 -5.43 6.95 -23.98
CA PRO A 71 -3.96 7.05 -23.95
C PRO A 71 -3.44 8.39 -23.43
N GLN A 72 -4.12 9.51 -23.71
CA GLN A 72 -3.66 10.84 -23.27
C GLN A 72 -3.89 11.05 -21.78
N GLU A 73 -5.09 10.76 -21.30
CA GLU A 73 -5.48 10.94 -19.90
C GLU A 73 -4.69 10.00 -18.98
N THR A 74 -4.52 8.74 -19.41
CA THR A 74 -3.75 7.76 -18.64
C THR A 74 -2.27 8.08 -18.64
N LYS A 75 -1.74 8.59 -19.75
CA LYS A 75 -0.33 9.03 -19.81
C LYS A 75 -0.07 10.11 -18.76
N PHE A 76 -0.92 11.15 -18.69
CA PHE A 76 -0.76 12.20 -17.69
C PHE A 76 -0.73 11.65 -16.27
N ALA A 77 -1.72 10.83 -15.89
CA ALA A 77 -1.80 10.26 -14.56
C ALA A 77 -0.62 9.32 -14.24
N LEU A 78 -0.21 8.48 -15.20
CA LEU A 78 0.91 7.55 -15.03
C LEU A 78 2.25 8.27 -14.96
N ASP A 79 2.44 9.34 -15.74
CA ASP A 79 3.65 10.17 -15.69
C ASP A 79 3.76 10.88 -14.34
N ALA A 80 2.67 11.48 -13.83
CA ALA A 80 2.65 12.12 -12.52
C ALA A 80 2.96 11.12 -11.39
N ILE A 81 2.33 9.95 -11.37
CA ILE A 81 2.64 8.91 -10.40
C ILE A 81 4.10 8.43 -10.56
N GLY A 82 4.60 8.29 -11.79
CA GLY A 82 5.99 7.95 -12.07
C GLY A 82 6.98 8.97 -11.50
N GLN A 83 6.68 10.27 -11.59
CA GLN A 83 7.50 11.31 -10.98
C GLN A 83 7.59 11.19 -9.46
N LEU A 84 6.49 10.85 -8.77
CA LEU A 84 6.53 10.61 -7.32
C LEU A 84 7.54 9.50 -6.97
N TYR A 85 7.57 8.40 -7.74
CA TYR A 85 8.57 7.34 -7.56
C TYR A 85 10.00 7.82 -7.83
N THR A 86 10.19 8.61 -8.87
CA THR A 86 11.51 9.19 -9.19
C THR A 86 12.04 10.03 -8.02
N PHE A 87 11.18 10.77 -7.34
CA PHE A 87 11.57 11.54 -6.16
C PHE A 87 11.89 10.65 -4.95
N GLU A 88 11.15 9.58 -4.73
CA GLU A 88 11.49 8.60 -3.68
C GLU A 88 12.82 7.89 -3.96
N ASP A 89 13.11 7.57 -5.21
CA ASP A 89 14.41 7.00 -5.60
C ASP A 89 15.55 8.01 -5.38
N LYS A 90 15.34 9.30 -5.66
CA LYS A 90 16.30 10.36 -5.34
C LYS A 90 16.52 10.53 -3.84
N ILE A 91 15.48 10.43 -3.02
CA ILE A 91 15.57 10.44 -1.57
C ILE A 91 16.47 9.30 -1.07
N LYS A 92 16.32 8.10 -1.65
CA LYS A 92 17.15 6.93 -1.34
C LYS A 92 18.60 7.14 -1.79
N GLU A 93 18.82 7.60 -3.01
CA GLU A 93 20.13 7.87 -3.58
C GLU A 93 20.92 8.89 -2.74
N LEU A 94 20.23 9.97 -2.32
CA LEU A 94 20.81 11.03 -1.49
C LEU A 94 20.85 10.67 0.00
N GLN A 95 20.34 9.51 0.39
CA GLN A 95 20.25 9.04 1.77
C GLN A 95 19.64 10.08 2.73
N LEU A 96 18.58 10.76 2.26
CA LEU A 96 17.91 11.79 3.05
C LEU A 96 17.18 11.16 4.24
N SER A 97 17.43 11.66 5.44
CA SER A 97 16.75 11.20 6.66
C SER A 97 15.60 12.12 7.07
N SER A 98 14.60 11.52 7.71
CA SER A 98 13.51 12.21 8.44
C SER A 98 13.10 13.60 7.90
N MET A 99 13.56 14.68 8.56
CA MET A 99 13.18 16.06 8.20
C MET A 99 13.62 16.49 6.80
N LYS A 100 14.81 16.06 6.35
CA LYS A 100 15.27 16.37 4.98
C LYS A 100 14.42 15.63 3.93
N LYS A 101 13.99 14.42 4.22
CA LYS A 101 13.08 13.66 3.36
C LYS A 101 11.72 14.35 3.26
N LEU A 102 11.15 14.80 4.39
CA LEU A 102 9.90 15.56 4.39
C LEU A 102 10.02 16.86 3.59
N GLN A 103 11.09 17.61 3.82
CA GLN A 103 11.35 18.84 3.07
C GLN A 103 11.42 18.58 1.57
N TYR A 104 12.15 17.54 1.15
CA TYR A 104 12.28 17.15 -0.25
C TYR A 104 10.91 16.77 -0.85
N ARG A 105 10.09 15.99 -0.13
CA ARG A 105 8.73 15.63 -0.55
C ARG A 105 7.81 16.85 -0.68
N LEU A 106 7.90 17.81 0.26
CA LEU A 106 7.12 19.06 0.19
C LEU A 106 7.54 19.93 -0.98
N GLU A 107 8.83 19.96 -1.32
CA GLU A 107 9.37 20.76 -2.42
C GLU A 107 9.10 20.12 -3.80
N HIS A 108 9.21 18.80 -3.93
CA HIS A 108 9.15 18.12 -5.23
C HIS A 108 7.90 17.26 -5.42
N SER A 109 7.53 16.46 -4.42
CA SER A 109 6.40 15.52 -4.57
C SER A 109 5.04 16.21 -4.38
N LYS A 110 4.95 17.17 -3.46
CA LYS A 110 3.70 17.88 -3.20
C LYS A 110 3.15 18.62 -4.42
N PRO A 111 3.94 19.41 -5.19
CA PRO A 111 3.44 20.06 -6.40
C PRO A 111 2.89 19.09 -7.44
N VAL A 112 3.56 17.94 -7.64
CA VAL A 112 3.08 16.91 -8.57
C VAL A 112 1.78 16.26 -8.07
N ALA A 113 1.67 16.00 -6.78
CA ALA A 113 0.42 15.52 -6.19
C ALA A 113 -0.70 16.55 -6.34
N ASP A 114 -0.43 17.85 -6.10
CA ASP A 114 -1.41 18.93 -6.27
C ASP A 114 -1.89 19.02 -7.72
N GLU A 115 -0.98 18.91 -8.69
CA GLU A 115 -1.33 18.92 -10.11
C GLU A 115 -2.18 17.70 -10.50
N LEU A 116 -1.80 16.51 -10.04
CA LEU A 116 -2.52 15.27 -10.32
C LEU A 116 -3.96 15.31 -9.77
N PHE A 117 -4.15 15.74 -8.52
CA PHE A 117 -5.49 15.82 -7.93
C PHE A 117 -6.30 16.96 -8.53
N GLY A 118 -5.68 18.12 -8.81
CA GLY A 118 -6.34 19.22 -9.53
C GLY A 118 -6.81 18.79 -10.93
N TRP A 119 -6.00 18.00 -11.65
CA TRP A 119 -6.42 17.40 -12.92
C TRP A 119 -7.59 16.42 -12.72
N CYS A 120 -7.56 15.59 -11.69
CA CYS A 120 -8.68 14.69 -11.38
C CYS A 120 -9.99 15.46 -11.20
N ASP A 121 -9.97 16.55 -10.45
CA ASP A 121 -11.15 17.37 -10.21
C ASP A 121 -11.66 18.01 -11.51
N GLN A 122 -10.77 18.54 -12.35
CA GLN A 122 -11.14 19.07 -13.66
C GLN A 122 -11.78 18.02 -14.56
N GLN A 123 -11.23 16.79 -14.58
CA GLN A 123 -11.80 15.69 -15.37
C GLN A 123 -13.18 15.27 -14.85
N LEU A 124 -13.43 15.30 -13.56
CA LEU A 124 -14.72 14.97 -12.96
C LEU A 124 -15.80 16.01 -13.29
N LEU A 125 -15.41 17.27 -13.46
CA LEU A 125 -16.30 18.35 -13.91
C LEU A 125 -16.59 18.28 -15.41
N ASN A 126 -15.79 17.54 -16.19
CA ASN A 126 -15.98 17.43 -17.63
C ASN A 126 -17.24 16.60 -17.96
N GLN A 127 -18.26 17.27 -18.47
CA GLN A 127 -19.54 16.65 -18.86
C GLN A 127 -19.42 15.64 -20.01
N LYS A 128 -18.34 15.72 -20.81
CA LYS A 128 -18.10 14.78 -21.91
C LYS A 128 -17.60 13.42 -21.41
N LEU A 129 -17.13 13.32 -20.16
CA LEU A 129 -16.70 12.06 -19.57
C LEU A 129 -17.90 11.25 -19.07
N PRO A 130 -18.24 10.11 -19.72
CA PRO A 130 -19.44 9.36 -19.38
C PRO A 130 -19.43 8.90 -17.92
N PRO A 131 -20.58 8.95 -17.21
CA PRO A 131 -20.66 8.59 -15.80
C PRO A 131 -20.18 7.17 -15.46
N LYS A 132 -20.35 6.23 -16.40
CA LYS A 132 -19.96 4.81 -16.25
C LYS A 132 -18.63 4.46 -16.93
N SER A 133 -17.86 5.45 -17.39
CA SER A 133 -16.55 5.14 -18.02
C SER A 133 -15.56 4.62 -17.00
N LYS A 134 -14.69 3.72 -17.44
CA LYS A 134 -13.58 3.18 -16.61
C LYS A 134 -12.60 4.29 -16.21
N LEU A 135 -12.40 5.30 -17.07
CA LEU A 135 -11.57 6.46 -16.75
C LEU A 135 -12.18 7.25 -15.59
N ARG A 136 -13.49 7.55 -15.64
CA ARG A 136 -14.16 8.22 -14.52
C ARG A 136 -14.04 7.43 -13.22
N ALA A 137 -14.17 6.12 -13.28
CA ALA A 137 -14.03 5.25 -12.10
C ALA A 137 -12.59 5.31 -11.52
N ALA A 138 -11.56 5.30 -12.38
CA ALA A 138 -10.16 5.42 -11.96
C ALA A 138 -9.87 6.79 -11.30
N ILE A 139 -10.37 7.88 -11.90
CA ILE A 139 -10.24 9.23 -11.35
C ILE A 139 -10.97 9.36 -10.01
N GLN A 140 -12.23 8.91 -9.93
CA GLN A 140 -13.01 8.94 -8.70
C GLN A 140 -12.39 8.12 -7.57
N TYR A 141 -11.71 7.03 -7.90
CA TYR A 141 -10.98 6.23 -6.91
C TYR A 141 -9.91 7.07 -6.21
N GLY A 142 -9.14 7.85 -6.99
CA GLY A 142 -8.12 8.76 -6.46
C GLY A 142 -8.72 9.93 -5.68
N SER A 143 -9.63 10.71 -6.29
CA SER A 143 -10.22 11.89 -5.65
C SER A 143 -10.89 11.58 -4.31
N LYS A 144 -11.61 10.47 -4.21
CA LYS A 144 -12.25 10.04 -2.94
C LYS A 144 -11.23 9.68 -1.85
N ARG A 145 -9.99 9.43 -2.20
CA ARG A 145 -8.90 8.98 -1.31
C ARG A 145 -7.73 9.95 -1.26
N GLU A 146 -7.92 11.16 -1.75
CA GLU A 146 -6.86 12.17 -1.84
C GLU A 146 -6.11 12.33 -0.51
N ASN A 147 -6.84 12.53 0.59
CA ASN A 147 -6.22 12.68 1.90
C ASN A 147 -5.36 11.46 2.27
N ALA A 148 -5.85 10.24 2.00
CA ALA A 148 -5.13 9.02 2.30
C ALA A 148 -3.88 8.82 1.40
N PHE A 149 -3.93 9.30 0.15
CA PHE A 149 -2.75 9.30 -0.73
C PHE A 149 -1.72 10.38 -0.37
N ARG A 150 -2.14 11.44 0.32
CA ARG A 150 -1.26 12.55 0.71
C ARG A 150 -0.54 12.35 2.05
N VAL A 151 -0.90 11.34 2.83
CA VAL A 151 -0.32 11.11 4.17
C VAL A 151 1.20 11.01 4.14
N PHE A 152 1.79 10.41 3.09
CA PHE A 152 3.25 10.28 2.95
C PHE A 152 3.99 11.63 2.89
N LEU A 153 3.30 12.72 2.55
CA LEU A 153 3.88 14.07 2.55
C LEU A 153 4.11 14.60 3.96
N GLY A 154 3.45 14.03 4.96
CA GLY A 154 3.56 14.45 6.36
C GLY A 154 4.33 13.48 7.25
N ASP A 155 4.66 12.29 6.75
CA ASP A 155 5.37 11.27 7.51
C ASP A 155 6.58 10.75 6.71
N PRO A 156 7.82 10.89 7.22
CA PRO A 156 9.03 10.49 6.49
C PRO A 156 9.17 8.98 6.34
N ASP A 157 8.58 8.20 7.23
CA ASP A 157 8.75 6.75 7.27
C ASP A 157 7.65 6.02 6.47
N LEU A 158 6.59 6.74 6.11
CA LEU A 158 5.52 6.18 5.29
C LEU A 158 5.96 6.05 3.81
N PRO A 159 5.97 4.82 3.24
CA PRO A 159 6.22 4.62 1.81
C PRO A 159 5.00 4.99 0.95
N LEU A 160 5.23 5.17 -0.37
CA LEU A 160 4.15 5.39 -1.34
C LEU A 160 3.26 4.17 -1.56
N ASP A 161 3.78 2.98 -1.28
CA ASP A 161 3.11 1.72 -1.61
C ASP A 161 3.44 0.59 -0.62
N THR A 162 2.74 -0.51 -0.80
CA THR A 162 2.88 -1.75 -0.03
C THR A 162 3.71 -2.81 -0.74
N ASN A 163 4.51 -2.44 -1.75
CA ASN A 163 5.23 -3.41 -2.60
C ASN A 163 6.20 -4.29 -1.81
N ASP A 164 6.82 -3.78 -0.76
CA ASP A 164 7.74 -4.57 0.06
C ASP A 164 7.00 -5.69 0.79
N ILE A 165 5.83 -5.40 1.35
CA ILE A 165 4.96 -6.40 1.98
C ILE A 165 4.40 -7.36 0.93
N GLU A 166 3.96 -6.85 -0.24
CA GLU A 166 3.44 -7.69 -1.33
C GLU A 166 4.51 -8.66 -1.87
N ARG A 167 5.77 -8.24 -1.95
CA ARG A 167 6.88 -9.13 -2.32
C ARG A 167 7.07 -10.28 -1.32
N GLN A 168 6.95 -10.02 -0.03
CA GLN A 168 7.03 -11.05 1.00
C GLN A 168 5.84 -12.03 0.90
N ILE A 169 4.62 -11.54 0.70
CA ILE A 169 3.42 -12.37 0.48
C ILE A 169 3.58 -13.24 -0.77
N ARG A 170 4.23 -12.72 -1.82
CA ARG A 170 4.46 -13.48 -3.06
C ARG A 170 5.27 -14.75 -2.81
N THR A 171 6.23 -14.73 -1.90
CA THR A 171 7.00 -15.92 -1.52
C THR A 171 6.08 -17.02 -0.97
N VAL A 172 5.12 -16.65 -0.11
CA VAL A 172 4.10 -17.56 0.41
C VAL A 172 3.19 -18.06 -0.71
N ALA A 173 2.74 -17.18 -1.58
CA ALA A 173 1.83 -17.52 -2.68
C ALA A 173 2.47 -18.44 -3.73
N VAL A 174 3.77 -18.27 -4.01
CA VAL A 174 4.54 -19.16 -4.90
C VAL A 174 4.81 -20.51 -4.21
N GLY A 175 5.18 -20.50 -2.93
CA GLY A 175 5.34 -21.71 -2.13
C GLY A 175 4.08 -22.57 -2.11
N LYS A 176 2.90 -21.92 -2.04
CA LYS A 176 1.60 -22.60 -2.12
C LYS A 176 1.40 -23.41 -3.40
N LYS A 177 1.99 -23.02 -4.53
CA LYS A 177 1.98 -23.79 -5.79
C LYS A 177 2.93 -24.98 -5.75
N ASN A 178 4.01 -24.91 -4.97
CA ASN A 178 5.06 -25.92 -4.94
C ASN A 178 4.85 -26.97 -3.85
N TRP A 179 4.18 -26.65 -2.74
CA TRP A 179 4.07 -27.49 -1.55
C TRP A 179 2.65 -28.00 -1.28
N MET A 180 1.76 -27.92 -2.27
CA MET A 180 0.41 -28.46 -2.18
C MET A 180 -0.26 -28.25 -0.80
N PHE A 181 -0.77 -27.02 -0.56
CA PHE A 181 -1.80 -26.70 0.43
C PHE A 181 -1.49 -26.94 1.92
N ALA A 182 -1.81 -25.94 2.73
CA ALA A 182 -2.17 -26.17 4.13
C ALA A 182 -3.49 -26.94 4.14
N TRP A 183 -3.45 -28.25 4.27
CA TRP A 183 -4.59 -29.18 4.19
C TRP A 183 -5.73 -28.87 5.18
N THR A 184 -5.46 -28.02 6.19
CA THR A 184 -6.37 -27.61 7.25
C THR A 184 -6.21 -26.15 7.58
N GLU A 185 -7.21 -25.53 8.22
CA GLU A 185 -7.11 -24.16 8.75
C GLU A 185 -5.96 -24.01 9.75
N ALA A 186 -5.80 -24.97 10.66
CA ALA A 186 -4.69 -25.01 11.60
C ALA A 186 -3.31 -25.06 10.90
N GLY A 187 -3.18 -25.79 9.80
CA GLY A 187 -1.97 -25.82 8.98
C GLY A 187 -1.71 -24.46 8.31
N ALA A 188 -2.75 -23.74 7.88
CA ALA A 188 -2.63 -22.40 7.31
C ALA A 188 -2.20 -21.36 8.36
N GLU A 189 -2.71 -21.46 9.58
CA GLU A 189 -2.29 -20.61 10.71
C GLU A 189 -0.82 -20.84 11.08
N GLN A 190 -0.41 -22.11 11.20
CA GLN A 190 0.99 -22.49 11.47
C GLN A 190 1.94 -21.97 10.38
N LEU A 191 1.58 -22.10 9.10
CA LEU A 191 2.35 -21.52 8.00
C LEU A 191 2.45 -19.99 8.13
N GLY A 192 1.37 -19.32 8.49
CA GLY A 192 1.38 -17.87 8.76
C GLY A 192 2.41 -17.50 9.81
N ILE A 193 2.46 -18.22 10.94
CA ILE A 193 3.43 -18.00 12.03
C ILE A 193 4.86 -18.21 11.54
N ILE A 194 5.14 -19.34 10.89
CA ILE A 194 6.49 -19.67 10.40
C ILE A 194 6.98 -18.63 9.40
N TYR A 195 6.14 -18.25 8.43
CA TYR A 195 6.52 -17.22 7.46
C TYR A 195 6.69 -15.85 8.08
N SER A 196 5.91 -15.49 9.10
CA SER A 196 6.09 -14.25 9.87
C SER A 196 7.48 -14.18 10.49
N LEU A 197 7.90 -15.24 11.18
CA LEU A 197 9.23 -15.34 11.77
C LEU A 197 10.34 -15.23 10.71
N ILE A 198 10.23 -16.01 9.63
CA ILE A 198 11.23 -15.99 8.55
C ILE A 198 11.33 -14.61 7.90
N ALA A 199 10.21 -13.95 7.62
CA ALA A 199 10.18 -12.65 6.98
C ALA A 199 10.75 -11.57 7.89
N SER A 200 10.38 -11.55 9.19
CA SER A 200 10.90 -10.59 10.17
C SER A 200 12.41 -10.79 10.40
N CYS A 201 12.88 -12.03 10.51
CA CYS A 201 14.32 -12.30 10.59
C CYS A 201 15.08 -11.76 9.38
N ARG A 202 14.55 -11.95 8.16
CA ARG A 202 15.17 -11.43 6.94
C ARG A 202 15.23 -9.90 6.90
N LEU A 203 14.17 -9.22 7.36
CA LEU A 203 14.16 -7.77 7.46
C LEU A 203 15.23 -7.26 8.40
N GLN A 204 15.44 -7.94 9.52
CA GLN A 204 16.43 -7.59 10.53
C GLN A 204 17.84 -8.14 10.24
N GLY A 205 18.05 -8.81 9.10
CA GLY A 205 19.34 -9.41 8.74
C GLY A 205 19.76 -10.59 9.62
N ILE A 206 18.80 -11.22 10.32
CA ILE A 206 19.03 -12.38 11.19
C ILE A 206 19.02 -13.65 10.35
N ASP A 207 20.05 -14.51 10.52
CA ASP A 207 20.07 -15.82 9.88
C ASP A 207 19.02 -16.74 10.50
N VAL A 208 18.02 -17.13 9.70
CA VAL A 208 16.94 -18.03 10.11
C VAL A 208 17.45 -19.38 10.61
N SER A 209 18.58 -19.88 10.08
CA SER A 209 19.19 -21.13 10.53
C SER A 209 19.75 -21.04 11.97
N ALA A 210 20.02 -19.86 12.48
CA ALA A 210 20.45 -19.67 13.86
C ALA A 210 19.30 -19.93 14.86
N LEU A 211 18.06 -19.71 14.49
CA LEU A 211 16.89 -19.98 15.34
C LEU A 211 16.69 -21.47 15.62
N GLN A 212 17.15 -22.36 14.74
CA GLN A 212 17.01 -23.81 14.89
C GLN A 212 18.08 -24.42 15.84
N ARG A 213 19.12 -23.67 16.23
CA ARG A 213 20.24 -24.17 17.04
C ARG A 213 20.09 -23.91 18.54
N THR A 214 19.02 -23.26 18.97
CA THR A 214 18.77 -22.86 20.36
C THR A 214 17.83 -23.80 21.12
N HIS A 215 17.58 -25.01 20.59
CA HIS A 215 16.79 -26.07 21.28
C HIS A 215 17.54 -27.36 21.32
#